data_0e670d4aa9e9393cc0e3bd806a87dea3
#
_entry.id   0e670d4aa9e9393cc0e3bd806a87dea3
#
_cell.length_a   1.000
_cell.length_b   1.000
_cell.length_c   1.000
_cell.angle_alpha   90.00
_cell.angle_beta   90.00
_cell.angle_gamma   90.00
#
_symmetry.space_group_name_H-M   'P 1'
#
loop_
_entity.id
_entity.type
_entity.pdbx_description
1 polymer ?
#
loop_
_entity_poly.entity_id
_entity_poly.type
_entity_poly.pdbx_seq_one_letter_code
_entity_poly.pdbx_strand_id
1 'polypeptide(L)'
;MNYKILATFLGLSGLAVAQKTKVDGIYATNCAGCHGANFEGGVGGSLIDGDWKHGGSDADIFKSIAKGNLQLGMTPWEGILSNEQIRSLVIYIREKENEAQMKGVNFPKPSVKEVTKTELHDYRIETLVDKGLNNPWAIAFLPDGRKLITEKGGKLRIVTAEGKLDPKDIEGLPESIDFGQGGLMEVALHPDYEKNGWIYLGFADGSREKNDKGKEEIRSITAVVRGKIKGYKWTEQEWIYRPDPKFRSGSGVHFGTRFVFDKGYIYFVIGERGGMMEAQNLARPNGKIFRLHDDGKVPADNPFVSNPDAIPGIWTYGHRNPQGLAMDPRDGAIYDTEHGPRGGDELNLIEPGKNYGWPVITHGMNYDGTPMVGITEKEGMEQPLIFWVPSIAVCGLDFYTGDKFPKWKNDLLVGGLVKQEIRRLRIENKKVVSQEIIFKNFGRVRDVATGPDGFIYILTNGQDRLVRMIPAGD
;
A
#
# COMPACT_ATOMS: atom_id res chain seq x y z
N MET A 1 47.00 -36.92 35.04
CA MET A 1 46.80 -37.06 33.57
C MET A 1 45.41 -36.57 33.25
N ASN A 2 45.28 -35.28 32.89
CA ASN A 2 44.00 -34.66 32.65
C ASN A 2 43.82 -34.46 31.11
N TYR A 3 42.91 -35.23 30.53
CA TYR A 3 42.49 -34.99 29.15
C TYR A 3 41.37 -33.92 29.11
N LYS A 4 41.68 -32.76 28.56
CA LYS A 4 40.68 -31.73 28.17
C LYS A 4 40.02 -32.15 26.88
N ILE A 5 38.71 -32.32 26.93
CA ILE A 5 37.85 -32.48 25.72
C ILE A 5 37.70 -31.12 25.11
N LEU A 6 38.22 -30.95 23.90
CA LEU A 6 38.01 -29.77 23.03
C LEU A 6 36.70 -29.99 22.27
N ALA A 7 35.62 -29.37 22.73
CA ALA A 7 34.35 -29.36 21.99
C ALA A 7 34.43 -28.30 20.88
N THR A 8 34.34 -28.73 19.65
CA THR A 8 34.40 -27.91 18.43
C THR A 8 33.08 -27.16 18.25
N PHE A 9 33.09 -25.86 18.52
CA PHE A 9 32.02 -24.94 18.11
C PHE A 9 32.21 -24.57 16.62
N LEU A 10 31.61 -25.32 15.71
CA LEU A 10 31.68 -25.08 14.26
C LEU A 10 30.31 -25.07 13.57
N GLY A 11 29.22 -24.86 14.32
CA GLY A 11 27.87 -24.94 13.75
C GLY A 11 27.07 -23.63 13.66
N LEU A 12 27.46 -22.56 14.36
CA LEU A 12 26.60 -21.36 14.49
C LEU A 12 26.97 -20.16 13.63
N SER A 13 28.18 -20.12 13.05
CA SER A 13 28.63 -19.00 12.23
C SER A 13 28.17 -19.08 10.76
N GLY A 14 27.90 -20.28 10.24
CA GLY A 14 27.49 -20.47 8.84
C GLY A 14 26.07 -19.98 8.54
N LEU A 15 25.12 -20.20 9.46
CA LEU A 15 23.72 -19.80 9.29
C LEU A 15 23.53 -18.27 9.34
N ALA A 16 24.27 -17.57 10.21
CA ALA A 16 24.19 -16.11 10.33
C ALA A 16 24.82 -15.36 9.14
N VAL A 17 25.81 -15.97 8.48
CA VAL A 17 26.44 -15.40 7.25
C VAL A 17 25.55 -15.66 6.04
N ALA A 18 24.92 -16.82 5.94
CA ALA A 18 24.03 -17.17 4.83
C ALA A 18 22.81 -16.23 4.73
N GLN A 19 22.27 -15.76 5.86
CA GLN A 19 21.13 -14.81 5.89
C GLN A 19 21.46 -13.40 5.38
N LYS A 20 22.73 -13.02 5.32
CA LYS A 20 23.17 -11.69 4.88
C LYS A 20 23.51 -11.60 3.38
N THR A 21 23.55 -12.71 2.68
CA THR A 21 23.88 -12.72 1.25
C THR A 21 22.70 -12.20 0.44
N LYS A 22 22.93 -11.19 -0.38
CA LYS A 22 21.91 -10.60 -1.28
C LYS A 22 21.53 -11.58 -2.37
N VAL A 23 20.30 -11.50 -2.84
CA VAL A 23 19.73 -12.43 -3.81
C VAL A 23 20.46 -12.43 -5.16
N ASP A 24 20.97 -11.28 -5.60
CA ASP A 24 21.79 -11.18 -6.81
C ASP A 24 23.10 -11.99 -6.70
N GLY A 25 23.74 -11.94 -5.54
CA GLY A 25 24.91 -12.77 -5.25
C GLY A 25 24.58 -14.27 -5.17
N ILE A 26 23.44 -14.63 -4.57
CA ILE A 26 22.96 -16.02 -4.54
C ILE A 26 22.74 -16.53 -5.96
N TYR A 27 22.04 -15.74 -6.83
CA TYR A 27 21.80 -16.08 -8.21
C TYR A 27 23.11 -16.23 -9.01
N ALA A 28 23.99 -15.24 -8.94
CA ALA A 28 25.24 -15.22 -9.67
C ALA A 28 26.13 -16.43 -9.36
N THR A 29 26.15 -16.86 -8.08
CA THR A 29 26.98 -17.98 -7.64
C THR A 29 26.40 -19.34 -7.99
N ASN A 30 25.07 -19.51 -7.91
CA ASN A 30 24.45 -20.83 -7.93
C ASN A 30 23.62 -21.12 -9.19
N CYS A 31 23.15 -20.09 -9.91
CA CYS A 31 22.15 -20.23 -10.98
C CYS A 31 22.68 -19.75 -12.34
N ALA A 32 23.45 -18.65 -12.36
CA ALA A 32 23.84 -17.96 -13.58
C ALA A 32 24.67 -18.84 -14.54
N GLY A 33 25.43 -19.80 -14.05
CA GLY A 33 26.21 -20.71 -14.88
C GLY A 33 25.39 -21.59 -15.84
N CYS A 34 24.14 -21.90 -15.45
CA CYS A 34 23.22 -22.68 -16.27
C CYS A 34 22.12 -21.81 -16.92
N HIS A 35 21.58 -20.81 -16.18
CA HIS A 35 20.43 -20.01 -16.62
C HIS A 35 20.80 -18.66 -17.24
N GLY A 36 22.11 -18.40 -17.44
CA GLY A 36 22.61 -17.14 -18.00
C GLY A 36 22.72 -16.03 -16.94
N ALA A 37 23.68 -15.12 -17.12
CA ALA A 37 23.92 -14.01 -16.19
C ALA A 37 22.77 -13.01 -16.14
N ASN A 38 21.99 -12.89 -17.22
CA ASN A 38 20.82 -12.04 -17.35
C ASN A 38 19.52 -12.85 -17.46
N PHE A 39 19.49 -14.08 -16.94
CA PHE A 39 18.33 -14.99 -16.94
C PHE A 39 17.89 -15.49 -18.33
N GLU A 40 18.68 -15.24 -19.37
CA GLU A 40 18.38 -15.52 -20.78
C GLU A 40 18.38 -17.01 -21.11
N GLY A 41 18.88 -17.86 -20.21
CA GLY A 41 19.09 -19.29 -20.46
C GLY A 41 20.51 -19.62 -20.89
N GLY A 42 20.74 -20.91 -21.10
CA GLY A 42 22.02 -21.49 -21.51
C GLY A 42 21.89 -23.01 -21.57
N VAL A 43 22.63 -23.73 -20.75
CA VAL A 43 22.42 -25.17 -20.55
C VAL A 43 21.05 -25.43 -19.87
N GLY A 44 20.65 -24.55 -18.93
CA GLY A 44 19.30 -24.48 -18.40
C GLY A 44 18.40 -23.57 -19.25
N GLY A 45 17.09 -23.74 -19.13
CA GLY A 45 16.10 -22.87 -19.82
C GLY A 45 16.19 -21.40 -19.37
N SER A 46 15.66 -20.48 -20.20
CA SER A 46 15.42 -19.10 -19.81
C SER A 46 14.49 -19.03 -18.59
N LEU A 47 14.68 -18.01 -17.76
CA LEU A 47 13.83 -17.73 -16.60
C LEU A 47 13.01 -16.44 -16.79
N ILE A 48 13.01 -15.86 -18.01
CA ILE A 48 12.36 -14.58 -18.31
C ILE A 48 11.50 -14.61 -19.58
N ASP A 49 11.40 -15.75 -20.26
CA ASP A 49 10.61 -15.90 -21.50
C ASP A 49 9.13 -16.25 -21.23
N GLY A 50 8.77 -16.57 -19.98
CA GLY A 50 7.42 -16.97 -19.61
C GLY A 50 7.06 -18.43 -19.90
N ASP A 51 8.00 -19.24 -20.45
CA ASP A 51 7.79 -20.67 -20.74
C ASP A 51 8.20 -21.54 -19.55
N TRP A 52 7.28 -21.80 -18.65
CA TRP A 52 7.49 -22.58 -17.42
C TRP A 52 7.12 -24.06 -17.60
N LYS A 53 8.07 -24.87 -18.06
CA LYS A 53 7.85 -26.30 -18.37
C LYS A 53 7.42 -27.18 -17.20
N HIS A 54 7.67 -26.76 -15.95
CA HIS A 54 7.40 -27.51 -14.73
C HIS A 54 6.39 -26.82 -13.82
N GLY A 55 5.54 -25.96 -14.38
CA GLY A 55 4.59 -25.12 -13.66
C GLY A 55 5.15 -23.73 -13.40
N GLY A 56 4.29 -22.71 -13.59
CA GLY A 56 4.68 -21.31 -13.58
C GLY A 56 4.18 -20.54 -12.35
N SER A 57 3.59 -21.20 -11.35
CA SER A 57 3.28 -20.52 -10.09
C SER A 57 4.55 -20.29 -9.25
N ASP A 58 4.50 -19.35 -8.33
CA ASP A 58 5.61 -19.11 -7.39
C ASP A 58 5.94 -20.37 -6.58
N ALA A 59 4.93 -21.16 -6.22
CA ALA A 59 5.09 -22.42 -5.52
C ALA A 59 5.79 -23.47 -6.42
N ASP A 60 5.47 -23.51 -7.71
CA ASP A 60 6.14 -24.42 -8.66
C ASP A 60 7.61 -24.05 -8.86
N ILE A 61 7.91 -22.75 -9.01
CA ILE A 61 9.29 -22.27 -9.15
C ILE A 61 10.08 -22.56 -7.86
N PHE A 62 9.49 -22.27 -6.70
CA PHE A 62 10.10 -22.62 -5.40
C PHE A 62 10.42 -24.10 -5.32
N LYS A 63 9.45 -24.97 -5.64
CA LYS A 63 9.62 -26.43 -5.65
C LYS A 63 10.69 -26.88 -6.64
N SER A 64 10.72 -26.29 -7.84
CA SER A 64 11.73 -26.59 -8.87
C SER A 64 13.13 -26.24 -8.38
N ILE A 65 13.32 -25.12 -7.71
CA ILE A 65 14.60 -24.76 -7.10
C ILE A 65 14.94 -25.71 -5.96
N ALA A 66 14.00 -25.92 -5.01
CA ALA A 66 14.24 -26.73 -3.82
C ALA A 66 14.60 -28.18 -4.18
N LYS A 67 13.80 -28.83 -5.04
CA LYS A 67 13.94 -30.26 -5.36
C LYS A 67 14.84 -30.53 -6.54
N GLY A 68 15.15 -29.52 -7.36
CA GLY A 68 15.91 -29.67 -8.60
C GLY A 68 15.21 -30.58 -9.61
N ASN A 69 15.95 -30.92 -10.67
CA ASN A 69 15.57 -31.93 -11.65
C ASN A 69 16.86 -32.62 -12.13
N LEU A 70 17.28 -33.66 -11.44
CA LEU A 70 18.54 -34.35 -11.72
C LEU A 70 18.60 -34.97 -13.12
N GLN A 71 17.42 -35.36 -13.67
CA GLN A 71 17.35 -35.90 -15.03
C GLN A 71 17.69 -34.84 -16.10
N LEU A 72 17.40 -33.57 -15.79
CA LEU A 72 17.74 -32.43 -16.64
C LEU A 72 18.99 -31.67 -16.18
N GLY A 73 19.75 -32.23 -15.21
CA GLY A 73 21.00 -31.65 -14.71
C GLY A 73 20.83 -30.53 -13.69
N MET A 74 19.61 -30.25 -13.21
CA MET A 74 19.39 -29.23 -12.18
C MET A 74 19.56 -29.84 -10.79
N THR A 75 20.53 -29.34 -10.04
CA THR A 75 20.81 -29.75 -8.66
C THR A 75 19.70 -29.33 -7.69
N PRO A 76 19.29 -30.17 -6.73
CA PRO A 76 18.44 -29.76 -5.61
C PRO A 76 19.18 -28.75 -4.73
N TRP A 77 18.52 -27.66 -4.40
CA TRP A 77 19.07 -26.60 -3.53
C TRP A 77 18.57 -26.68 -2.08
N GLU A 78 17.57 -27.52 -1.80
CA GLU A 78 17.11 -27.80 -0.43
C GLU A 78 18.27 -28.37 0.42
N GLY A 79 18.50 -27.79 1.60
CA GLY A 79 19.64 -28.13 2.46
C GLY A 79 20.95 -27.38 2.13
N ILE A 80 21.04 -26.75 0.95
CA ILE A 80 22.16 -25.86 0.57
C ILE A 80 21.74 -24.41 0.77
N LEU A 81 20.56 -24.03 0.27
CA LEU A 81 19.91 -22.74 0.48
C LEU A 81 18.78 -22.88 1.49
N SER A 82 18.60 -21.85 2.32
CA SER A 82 17.43 -21.78 3.21
C SER A 82 16.16 -21.48 2.42
N ASN A 83 14.99 -21.75 3.02
CA ASN A 83 13.69 -21.41 2.41
C ASN A 83 13.58 -19.91 2.11
N GLU A 84 14.11 -19.04 2.97
CA GLU A 84 14.16 -17.59 2.78
C GLU A 84 14.99 -17.22 1.56
N GLN A 85 16.12 -17.90 1.33
CA GLN A 85 16.97 -17.69 0.17
C GLN A 85 16.30 -18.16 -1.13
N ILE A 86 15.68 -19.34 -1.13
CA ILE A 86 14.93 -19.87 -2.26
C ILE A 86 13.74 -18.95 -2.57
N ARG A 87 13.02 -18.48 -1.54
CA ARG A 87 11.92 -17.53 -1.71
C ARG A 87 12.38 -16.22 -2.35
N SER A 88 13.51 -15.68 -1.90
CA SER A 88 14.09 -14.47 -2.48
C SER A 88 14.49 -14.65 -3.94
N LEU A 89 14.98 -15.84 -4.31
CA LEU A 89 15.26 -16.17 -5.71
C LEU A 89 13.99 -16.17 -6.57
N VAL A 90 12.88 -16.72 -6.07
CA VAL A 90 11.58 -16.66 -6.77
C VAL A 90 11.17 -15.22 -7.04
N ILE A 91 11.22 -14.36 -6.00
CA ILE A 91 10.90 -12.93 -6.14
C ILE A 91 11.81 -12.26 -7.17
N TYR A 92 13.11 -12.53 -7.12
CA TYR A 92 14.10 -11.95 -8.02
C TYR A 92 13.90 -12.39 -9.48
N ILE A 93 13.59 -13.67 -9.71
CA ILE A 93 13.23 -14.19 -11.02
C ILE A 93 11.98 -13.46 -11.55
N ARG A 94 10.92 -13.32 -10.74
CA ARG A 94 9.70 -12.60 -11.12
C ARG A 94 9.97 -11.13 -11.46
N GLU A 95 10.84 -10.46 -10.72
CA GLU A 95 11.24 -9.09 -11.06
C GLU A 95 11.90 -9.03 -12.44
N LYS A 96 12.81 -9.97 -12.74
CA LYS A 96 13.52 -10.02 -14.02
C LYS A 96 12.61 -10.45 -15.19
N GLU A 97 11.73 -11.41 -14.96
CA GLU A 97 10.69 -11.80 -15.92
C GLU A 97 9.80 -10.59 -16.26
N ASN A 98 9.30 -9.88 -15.26
CA ASN A 98 8.50 -8.67 -15.47
C ASN A 98 9.29 -7.57 -16.20
N GLU A 99 10.56 -7.32 -15.85
CA GLU A 99 11.42 -6.37 -16.55
C GLU A 99 11.57 -6.75 -18.03
N ALA A 100 11.76 -8.03 -18.35
CA ALA A 100 11.88 -8.52 -19.73
C ALA A 100 10.56 -8.39 -20.51
N GLN A 101 9.43 -8.76 -19.90
CA GLN A 101 8.10 -8.65 -20.51
C GLN A 101 7.71 -7.20 -20.77
N MET A 102 8.11 -6.28 -19.89
CA MET A 102 7.82 -4.85 -20.03
C MET A 102 8.82 -4.14 -20.96
N LYS A 103 9.90 -4.80 -21.34
CA LYS A 103 10.89 -4.22 -22.25
C LYS A 103 10.31 -4.05 -23.65
N GLY A 104 10.25 -2.79 -24.09
CA GLY A 104 9.67 -2.43 -25.39
C GLY A 104 8.16 -2.24 -25.40
N VAL A 105 7.45 -2.50 -24.28
CA VAL A 105 6.05 -2.12 -24.15
C VAL A 105 5.98 -0.60 -24.00
N ASN A 106 5.38 0.05 -24.99
CA ASN A 106 5.22 1.50 -24.97
C ASN A 106 3.91 1.85 -24.27
N PHE A 107 4.00 2.40 -23.04
CA PHE A 107 2.87 3.01 -22.37
C PHE A 107 2.90 4.51 -22.68
N PRO A 108 2.00 5.03 -23.53
CA PRO A 108 1.97 6.45 -23.85
C PRO A 108 1.72 7.24 -22.55
N LYS A 109 2.46 8.33 -22.40
CA LYS A 109 2.19 9.28 -21.32
C LYS A 109 0.86 9.95 -21.60
N PRO A 110 -0.12 9.90 -20.69
CA PRO A 110 -1.39 10.60 -20.86
C PRO A 110 -1.18 12.08 -21.14
N SER A 111 -2.00 12.63 -22.04
CA SER A 111 -1.84 13.99 -22.54
C SER A 111 -3.17 14.70 -22.58
N VAL A 112 -3.14 16.04 -22.47
CA VAL A 112 -4.31 16.89 -22.68
C VAL A 112 -4.75 16.89 -24.16
N LYS A 113 -3.79 16.71 -25.07
CA LYS A 113 -4.03 16.83 -26.53
C LYS A 113 -4.30 15.49 -27.19
N GLU A 114 -3.69 14.42 -26.70
CA GLU A 114 -3.71 13.11 -27.32
C GLU A 114 -4.63 12.16 -26.57
N VAL A 115 -5.31 11.30 -27.32
CA VAL A 115 -6.17 10.25 -26.79
C VAL A 115 -5.30 9.10 -26.24
N THR A 116 -5.51 8.75 -25.00
CA THR A 116 -4.98 7.52 -24.42
C THR A 116 -5.99 6.40 -24.63
N LYS A 117 -5.54 5.31 -25.26
CA LYS A 117 -6.37 4.14 -25.55
C LYS A 117 -6.26 3.12 -24.42
N THR A 118 -7.38 2.52 -24.08
CA THR A 118 -7.49 1.39 -23.16
C THR A 118 -8.41 0.31 -23.76
N GLU A 119 -8.53 -0.83 -23.11
CA GLU A 119 -9.36 -1.94 -23.60
C GLU A 119 -10.84 -1.55 -23.78
N LEU A 120 -11.39 -0.75 -22.87
CA LEU A 120 -12.83 -0.51 -22.79
C LEU A 120 -13.24 0.94 -23.07
N HIS A 121 -12.38 1.91 -22.80
CA HIS A 121 -12.64 3.33 -22.97
C HIS A 121 -11.39 4.08 -23.39
N ASP A 122 -11.53 4.98 -24.33
CA ASP A 122 -10.50 5.96 -24.68
C ASP A 122 -10.71 7.22 -23.85
N TYR A 123 -9.61 7.87 -23.43
CA TYR A 123 -9.71 9.09 -22.62
C TYR A 123 -8.62 10.12 -22.97
N ARG A 124 -8.83 11.35 -22.53
CA ARG A 124 -7.80 12.38 -22.37
C ARG A 124 -7.70 12.77 -20.91
N ILE A 125 -6.65 13.46 -20.55
CA ILE A 125 -6.56 14.10 -19.24
C ILE A 125 -6.86 15.60 -19.37
N GLU A 126 -7.48 16.14 -18.35
CA GLU A 126 -7.59 17.57 -18.13
C GLU A 126 -6.77 17.91 -16.88
N THR A 127 -5.87 18.90 -17.01
CA THR A 127 -5.10 19.39 -15.87
C THR A 127 -5.85 20.53 -15.22
N LEU A 128 -6.29 20.34 -13.98
CA LEU A 128 -6.98 21.37 -13.21
C LEU A 128 -5.97 22.24 -12.45
N VAL A 129 -5.03 21.62 -11.76
CA VAL A 129 -3.95 22.32 -11.03
C VAL A 129 -2.61 21.69 -11.43
N ASP A 130 -1.74 22.49 -12.06
CA ASP A 130 -0.40 22.06 -12.47
C ASP A 130 0.73 22.68 -11.64
N LYS A 131 0.40 23.67 -10.79
CA LYS A 131 1.36 24.37 -9.92
C LYS A 131 0.69 24.82 -8.63
N GLY A 132 1.50 24.96 -7.58
CA GLY A 132 1.08 25.55 -6.30
C GLY A 132 0.64 24.52 -5.26
N LEU A 133 0.47 23.24 -5.62
CA LEU A 133 0.37 22.14 -4.66
C LEU A 133 1.76 21.72 -4.21
N ASN A 134 1.86 21.20 -2.98
CA ASN A 134 3.11 20.70 -2.39
C ASN A 134 2.88 19.37 -1.67
N ASN A 135 3.32 18.27 -2.28
CA ASN A 135 3.08 16.91 -1.78
C ASN A 135 1.60 16.66 -1.45
N PRO A 136 0.67 16.83 -2.41
CA PRO A 136 -0.74 16.55 -2.18
C PRO A 136 -0.94 15.09 -1.79
N TRP A 137 -1.90 14.83 -0.86
CA TRP A 137 -2.10 13.48 -0.35
C TRP A 137 -3.47 12.89 -0.70
N ALA A 138 -4.56 13.56 -0.34
CA ALA A 138 -5.91 13.09 -0.55
C ALA A 138 -6.82 14.20 -1.07
N ILE A 139 -7.91 13.81 -1.75
CA ILE A 139 -8.93 14.70 -2.29
C ILE A 139 -10.30 14.34 -1.75
N ALA A 140 -11.09 15.36 -1.38
CA ALA A 140 -12.51 15.23 -1.07
C ALA A 140 -13.33 16.28 -1.83
N PHE A 141 -14.56 15.93 -2.20
CA PHE A 141 -15.43 16.77 -3.03
C PHE A 141 -16.54 17.38 -2.20
N LEU A 142 -16.59 18.72 -2.13
CA LEU A 142 -17.67 19.46 -1.48
C LEU A 142 -18.92 19.50 -2.38
N PRO A 143 -20.12 19.54 -1.81
CA PRO A 143 -21.37 19.59 -2.59
C PRO A 143 -21.48 20.79 -3.51
N ASP A 144 -20.81 21.91 -3.20
CA ASP A 144 -20.76 23.12 -4.01
C ASP A 144 -19.77 23.06 -5.19
N GLY A 145 -19.16 21.89 -5.43
CA GLY A 145 -18.22 21.64 -6.51
C GLY A 145 -16.76 21.94 -6.19
N ARG A 146 -16.48 22.60 -5.05
CA ARG A 146 -15.09 22.77 -4.57
C ARG A 146 -14.49 21.43 -4.16
N LYS A 147 -13.17 21.37 -4.15
CA LYS A 147 -12.42 20.19 -3.70
C LYS A 147 -11.50 20.60 -2.55
N LEU A 148 -11.39 19.74 -1.56
CA LEU A 148 -10.41 19.85 -0.50
C LEU A 148 -9.23 18.94 -0.84
N ILE A 149 -8.02 19.44 -0.69
CA ILE A 149 -6.79 18.67 -0.90
C ILE A 149 -5.89 18.84 0.32
N THR A 150 -5.52 17.74 0.94
CA THR A 150 -4.48 17.74 1.97
C THR A 150 -3.09 17.80 1.33
N GLU A 151 -2.20 18.57 1.94
CA GLU A 151 -0.78 18.57 1.63
C GLU A 151 -0.01 18.02 2.84
N LYS A 152 0.91 17.11 2.59
CA LYS A 152 1.69 16.44 3.65
C LYS A 152 2.31 17.39 4.66
N GLY A 153 2.71 18.59 4.22
CA GLY A 153 3.26 19.66 5.07
C GLY A 153 2.28 20.32 6.03
N GLY A 154 1.03 19.81 6.17
CA GLY A 154 0.06 20.29 7.17
C GLY A 154 -0.94 21.31 6.63
N LYS A 155 -1.09 21.48 5.32
CA LYS A 155 -2.07 22.38 4.72
C LYS A 155 -3.29 21.64 4.21
N LEU A 156 -4.47 22.26 4.34
CA LEU A 156 -5.68 21.86 3.68
C LEU A 156 -6.03 22.93 2.66
N ARG A 157 -5.95 22.56 1.37
CA ARG A 157 -6.12 23.46 0.23
C ARG A 157 -7.54 23.36 -0.34
N ILE A 158 -7.99 24.44 -0.94
CA ILE A 158 -9.25 24.48 -1.68
C ILE A 158 -8.92 24.59 -3.17
N VAL A 159 -9.55 23.75 -3.97
CA VAL A 159 -9.66 23.93 -5.43
C VAL A 159 -11.12 24.34 -5.72
N THR A 160 -11.31 25.45 -6.42
CA THR A 160 -12.64 25.98 -6.75
C THR A 160 -13.43 25.02 -7.65
N ALA A 161 -14.72 25.25 -7.81
CA ALA A 161 -15.55 24.46 -8.72
C ALA A 161 -15.01 24.48 -10.16
N GLU A 162 -14.44 25.61 -10.59
CA GLU A 162 -13.84 25.81 -11.92
C GLU A 162 -12.43 25.17 -12.04
N GLY A 163 -11.96 24.48 -11.00
CA GLY A 163 -10.67 23.78 -11.03
C GLY A 163 -9.46 24.66 -10.74
N LYS A 164 -9.61 25.84 -10.13
CA LYS A 164 -8.50 26.71 -9.78
C LYS A 164 -8.11 26.54 -8.31
N LEU A 165 -6.80 26.49 -8.05
CA LEU A 165 -6.28 26.48 -6.69
C LEU A 165 -6.56 27.84 -6.02
N ASP A 166 -7.26 27.82 -4.88
CA ASP A 166 -7.46 29.01 -4.07
C ASP A 166 -6.13 29.43 -3.43
N PRO A 167 -5.74 30.70 -3.47
CA PRO A 167 -4.54 31.17 -2.83
C PRO A 167 -4.57 31.11 -1.29
N LYS A 168 -5.76 31.01 -0.69
CA LYS A 168 -5.95 30.91 0.76
C LYS A 168 -6.03 29.46 1.22
N ASP A 169 -5.33 29.16 2.29
CA ASP A 169 -5.38 27.87 2.99
C ASP A 169 -6.48 27.88 4.07
N ILE A 170 -6.89 26.70 4.53
CA ILE A 170 -7.71 26.57 5.75
C ILE A 170 -6.79 26.72 6.97
N GLU A 171 -7.14 27.66 7.85
CA GLU A 171 -6.44 27.95 9.10
C GLU A 171 -7.00 27.18 10.29
N GLY A 172 -6.19 26.99 11.34
CA GLY A 172 -6.60 26.39 12.60
C GLY A 172 -6.71 24.86 12.59
N LEU A 173 -6.09 24.23 11.60
CA LEU A 173 -6.01 22.76 11.51
C LEU A 173 -5.28 22.15 12.72
N PRO A 174 -5.50 20.86 13.04
CA PRO A 174 -4.69 20.17 14.03
C PRO A 174 -3.21 20.21 13.62
N GLU A 175 -2.33 20.38 14.61
CA GLU A 175 -0.89 20.34 14.37
C GLU A 175 -0.49 18.95 13.91
N SER A 176 0.04 18.86 12.69
CA SER A 176 0.55 17.62 12.10
C SER A 176 2.06 17.70 11.94
N ILE A 177 2.77 16.61 12.22
CA ILE A 177 4.23 16.57 12.06
C ILE A 177 4.58 15.98 10.71
N ASP A 178 5.14 16.82 9.82
CA ASP A 178 5.76 16.35 8.56
C ASP A 178 7.07 15.65 8.88
N PHE A 179 7.03 14.32 8.91
CA PHE A 179 8.19 13.48 9.22
C PHE A 179 8.15 12.17 8.42
N GLY A 180 9.17 11.96 7.60
CA GLY A 180 9.28 10.77 6.77
C GLY A 180 8.10 10.65 5.81
N GLN A 181 7.30 9.59 5.94
CA GLN A 181 6.09 9.39 5.13
C GLN A 181 4.84 10.06 5.73
N GLY A 182 4.87 10.50 6.99
CA GLY A 182 3.75 11.10 7.69
C GLY A 182 3.66 12.61 7.55
N GLY A 183 2.50 13.16 7.86
CA GLY A 183 2.13 14.57 7.82
C GLY A 183 0.63 14.72 7.93
N LEU A 184 0.05 15.73 7.32
CA LEU A 184 -1.40 15.79 7.07
C LEU A 184 -1.69 14.90 5.85
N MET A 185 -2.50 13.87 6.04
CA MET A 185 -2.66 12.80 5.07
C MET A 185 -4.09 12.75 4.51
N GLU A 186 -4.98 12.05 5.15
CA GLU A 186 -6.32 11.81 4.62
C GLU A 186 -7.29 12.95 4.90
N VAL A 187 -8.23 13.18 3.97
CA VAL A 187 -9.41 14.00 4.15
C VAL A 187 -10.63 13.30 3.56
N ALA A 188 -11.72 13.24 4.33
CA ALA A 188 -13.00 12.75 3.82
C ALA A 188 -14.17 13.54 4.43
N LEU A 189 -15.27 13.65 3.68
CA LEU A 189 -16.51 14.20 4.18
C LEU A 189 -17.31 13.09 4.88
N HIS A 190 -18.04 13.47 5.92
CA HIS A 190 -19.09 12.60 6.47
C HIS A 190 -20.14 12.30 5.38
N PRO A 191 -20.71 11.08 5.29
CA PRO A 191 -21.76 10.76 4.31
C PRO A 191 -22.94 11.73 4.33
N ASP A 192 -23.32 12.22 5.51
CA ASP A 192 -24.37 13.25 5.71
C ASP A 192 -23.79 14.67 5.82
N TYR A 193 -22.69 14.98 5.12
CA TYR A 193 -22.01 16.29 5.22
C TYR A 193 -22.95 17.47 5.02
N GLU A 194 -23.87 17.42 4.06
CA GLU A 194 -24.84 18.49 3.80
C GLU A 194 -25.71 18.83 5.02
N LYS A 195 -25.95 17.84 5.91
CA LYS A 195 -26.75 18.03 7.13
C LYS A 195 -25.90 18.47 8.32
N ASN A 196 -24.66 17.94 8.43
CA ASN A 196 -23.88 18.06 9.66
C ASN A 196 -22.57 18.84 9.50
N GLY A 197 -22.05 18.98 8.28
CA GLY A 197 -20.82 19.71 7.96
C GLY A 197 -19.52 19.07 8.45
N TRP A 198 -19.54 17.79 8.87
CA TRP A 198 -18.35 17.13 9.37
C TRP A 198 -17.38 16.74 8.27
N ILE A 199 -16.10 17.04 8.50
CA ILE A 199 -14.95 16.66 7.70
C ILE A 199 -13.98 15.93 8.61
N TYR A 200 -13.41 14.84 8.14
CA TYR A 200 -12.45 14.03 8.87
C TYR A 200 -11.04 14.24 8.30
N LEU A 201 -10.06 14.31 9.19
CA LEU A 201 -8.65 14.41 8.86
C LEU A 201 -7.87 13.31 9.56
N GLY A 202 -7.01 12.64 8.79
CA GLY A 202 -6.02 11.70 9.29
C GLY A 202 -4.62 12.29 9.17
N PHE A 203 -3.85 12.25 10.24
CA PHE A 203 -2.55 12.93 10.28
C PHE A 203 -1.57 12.28 11.26
N ALA A 204 -0.31 12.64 11.15
CA ALA A 204 0.74 12.27 12.09
C ALA A 204 0.68 13.17 13.33
N ASP A 205 0.05 12.68 14.42
CA ASP A 205 0.09 13.30 15.74
C ASP A 205 1.42 12.97 16.42
N GLY A 206 2.16 13.97 16.86
CA GLY A 206 3.46 13.73 17.41
C GLY A 206 4.08 14.94 18.12
N SER A 207 5.31 14.76 18.55
CA SER A 207 6.09 15.76 19.26
C SER A 207 7.58 15.67 18.88
N ARG A 208 8.31 16.75 19.15
CA ARG A 208 9.75 16.76 19.20
C ARG A 208 10.16 16.54 20.65
N GLU A 209 10.90 15.48 20.91
CA GLU A 209 11.28 15.06 22.25
C GLU A 209 12.79 14.86 22.32
N LYS A 210 13.37 14.97 23.51
CA LYS A 210 14.77 14.56 23.72
C LYS A 210 14.79 13.11 24.16
N ASN A 211 15.56 12.30 23.44
CA ASN A 211 15.79 10.90 23.83
C ASN A 211 16.74 10.82 25.04
N ASP A 212 16.95 9.60 25.56
CA ASP A 212 17.80 9.33 26.73
C ASP A 212 19.26 9.84 26.59
N LYS A 213 19.70 10.12 25.36
CA LYS A 213 21.03 10.69 25.04
C LYS A 213 20.99 12.23 24.89
N GLY A 214 19.84 12.86 25.19
CA GLY A 214 19.64 14.31 25.04
C GLY A 214 19.51 14.79 23.59
N LYS A 215 19.47 13.88 22.58
CA LYS A 215 19.32 14.22 21.17
C LYS A 215 17.82 14.40 20.86
N GLU A 216 17.50 15.48 20.14
CA GLU A 216 16.13 15.67 19.64
C GLU A 216 15.76 14.55 18.67
N GLU A 217 14.60 13.99 18.87
CA GLU A 217 13.94 13.05 17.95
C GLU A 217 12.46 13.42 17.77
N ILE A 218 11.92 13.09 16.61
CA ILE A 218 10.50 13.20 16.33
C ILE A 218 9.86 11.85 16.64
N ARG A 219 8.82 11.87 17.48
CA ARG A 219 8.00 10.68 17.74
C ARG A 219 6.55 10.97 17.35
N SER A 220 5.96 10.09 16.55
CA SER A 220 4.62 10.31 16.03
C SER A 220 3.86 9.00 15.79
N ILE A 221 2.55 9.14 15.69
CA ILE A 221 1.63 8.06 15.31
C ILE A 221 0.45 8.65 14.56
N THR A 222 -0.25 7.85 13.78
CA THR A 222 -1.46 8.29 13.07
C THR A 222 -2.61 8.52 14.05
N ALA A 223 -3.29 9.66 13.89
CA ALA A 223 -4.48 10.03 14.63
C ALA A 223 -5.56 10.55 13.69
N VAL A 224 -6.80 10.58 14.17
CA VAL A 224 -8.00 11.00 13.41
C VAL A 224 -8.80 12.01 14.20
N VAL A 225 -9.15 13.12 13.55
CA VAL A 225 -10.09 14.13 14.06
C VAL A 225 -11.22 14.34 13.05
N ARG A 226 -12.35 14.90 13.53
CA ARG A 226 -13.33 15.56 12.69
C ARG A 226 -13.49 17.01 13.09
N GLY A 227 -13.94 17.84 12.17
CA GLY A 227 -14.21 19.25 12.39
C GLY A 227 -15.06 19.83 11.27
N LYS A 228 -15.28 21.13 11.31
CA LYS A 228 -16.05 21.85 10.30
C LYS A 228 -15.24 23.01 9.72
N ILE A 229 -15.55 23.40 8.50
CA ILE A 229 -14.98 24.58 7.86
C ILE A 229 -16.01 25.71 7.87
N LYS A 230 -15.66 26.85 8.50
CA LYS A 230 -16.43 28.09 8.44
C LYS A 230 -15.58 29.18 7.78
N GLY A 231 -15.92 29.54 6.56
CA GLY A 231 -15.06 30.36 5.70
C GLY A 231 -13.74 29.67 5.42
N TYR A 232 -12.62 30.21 5.89
CA TYR A 232 -11.29 29.60 5.79
C TYR A 232 -10.76 29.11 7.14
N LYS A 233 -11.63 28.79 8.11
CA LYS A 233 -11.23 28.33 9.44
C LYS A 233 -11.77 26.94 9.72
N TRP A 234 -10.89 26.08 10.21
CA TRP A 234 -11.22 24.82 10.87
C TRP A 234 -11.77 25.09 12.27
N THR A 235 -12.92 24.52 12.57
CA THR A 235 -13.66 24.79 13.80
C THR A 235 -14.32 23.51 14.34
N GLU A 236 -14.82 23.52 15.56
CA GLU A 236 -15.56 22.43 16.19
C GLU A 236 -14.82 21.09 16.14
N GLN A 237 -13.50 21.13 16.36
CA GLN A 237 -12.68 19.93 16.30
C GLN A 237 -13.01 18.93 17.41
N GLU A 238 -13.19 17.66 17.01
CA GLU A 238 -13.38 16.52 17.90
C GLU A 238 -12.40 15.40 17.54
N TRP A 239 -11.90 14.70 18.58
CA TRP A 239 -11.07 13.51 18.38
C TRP A 239 -11.95 12.30 18.06
N ILE A 240 -11.69 11.64 16.96
CA ILE A 240 -12.27 10.35 16.63
C ILE A 240 -11.38 9.24 17.17
N TYR A 241 -10.06 9.37 16.97
CA TYR A 241 -9.10 8.46 17.55
C TYR A 241 -7.76 9.16 17.80
N ARG A 242 -7.30 9.10 19.02
CA ARG A 242 -5.97 9.56 19.41
C ARG A 242 -5.28 8.47 20.22
N PRO A 243 -4.30 7.77 19.65
CA PRO A 243 -3.53 6.78 20.40
C PRO A 243 -2.80 7.41 21.59
N ASP A 244 -2.62 6.62 22.66
CA ASP A 244 -1.78 7.02 23.79
C ASP A 244 -0.38 7.42 23.29
N PRO A 245 0.19 8.56 23.71
CA PRO A 245 1.53 9.01 23.29
C PRO A 245 2.64 7.98 23.48
N LYS A 246 2.51 7.04 24.42
CA LYS A 246 3.46 5.91 24.61
C LYS A 246 3.62 5.04 23.35
N PHE A 247 2.66 5.05 22.42
CA PHE A 247 2.70 4.30 21.17
C PHE A 247 3.37 5.07 20.03
N ARG A 248 3.76 6.33 20.22
CA ARG A 248 4.48 7.12 19.23
C ARG A 248 5.82 6.48 18.92
N SER A 249 6.14 6.38 17.63
CA SER A 249 7.39 5.81 17.12
C SER A 249 8.30 6.90 16.58
N GLY A 250 9.61 6.74 16.76
CA GLY A 250 10.64 7.53 16.08
C GLY A 250 10.88 7.13 14.63
N SER A 251 10.15 6.15 14.12
CA SER A 251 10.22 5.72 12.74
C SER A 251 9.45 6.66 11.80
N GLY A 252 10.05 7.04 10.69
CA GLY A 252 9.46 7.89 9.66
C GLY A 252 8.63 7.15 8.60
N VAL A 253 8.30 5.84 8.79
CA VAL A 253 7.62 5.02 7.78
C VAL A 253 6.29 4.47 8.27
N HIS A 254 5.49 3.96 7.34
CA HIS A 254 4.28 3.15 7.52
C HIS A 254 3.23 3.82 8.42
N PHE A 255 2.70 4.95 7.97
CA PHE A 255 1.65 5.68 8.69
C PHE A 255 0.24 5.15 8.42
N GLY A 256 0.02 4.55 7.25
CA GLY A 256 -1.31 4.17 6.80
C GLY A 256 -2.14 5.41 6.44
N THR A 257 -3.37 5.40 6.83
CA THR A 257 -4.38 6.45 6.82
C THR A 257 -5.18 6.52 5.52
N ARG A 258 -6.35 5.90 5.55
CA ARG A 258 -7.46 6.02 4.59
C ARG A 258 -8.75 5.83 5.36
N PHE A 259 -9.85 6.36 4.86
CA PHE A 259 -11.17 6.31 5.50
C PHE A 259 -12.20 5.66 4.59
N VAL A 260 -13.05 4.82 5.20
CA VAL A 260 -14.31 4.33 4.61
C VAL A 260 -15.41 4.52 5.63
N PHE A 261 -16.59 4.96 5.16
CA PHE A 261 -17.77 5.09 6.00
C PHE A 261 -18.84 4.07 5.58
N ASP A 262 -19.43 3.39 6.55
CA ASP A 262 -20.57 2.51 6.34
C ASP A 262 -21.52 2.57 7.55
N LYS A 263 -22.79 2.87 7.32
CA LYS A 263 -23.90 2.79 8.32
C LYS A 263 -23.59 3.41 9.68
N GLY A 264 -22.96 4.60 9.70
CA GLY A 264 -22.62 5.34 10.92
C GLY A 264 -21.30 4.86 11.57
N TYR A 265 -20.53 4.06 10.87
CA TYR A 265 -19.17 3.69 11.25
C TYR A 265 -18.14 4.35 10.36
N ILE A 266 -16.97 4.63 10.93
CA ILE A 266 -15.75 4.97 10.21
C ILE A 266 -14.76 3.82 10.36
N TYR A 267 -14.21 3.39 9.23
CA TYR A 267 -13.05 2.49 9.16
C TYR A 267 -11.82 3.31 8.80
N PHE A 268 -10.72 3.07 9.49
CA PHE A 268 -9.46 3.76 9.21
C PHE A 268 -8.26 2.89 9.53
N VAL A 269 -7.12 3.26 8.98
CA VAL A 269 -5.91 2.46 8.99
C VAL A 269 -4.80 3.15 9.77
N ILE A 270 -4.06 2.36 10.55
CA ILE A 270 -2.76 2.75 11.14
C ILE A 270 -1.73 1.73 10.70
N GLY A 271 -0.68 2.16 9.99
CA GLY A 271 0.44 1.31 9.62
C GLY A 271 1.30 0.88 10.83
N GLU A 272 2.16 -0.11 10.66
CA GLU A 272 2.92 -0.70 11.77
C GLU A 272 4.10 0.15 12.25
N ARG A 273 4.39 1.27 11.60
CA ARG A 273 5.36 2.28 12.02
C ARG A 273 6.80 1.77 12.13
N GLY A 274 7.20 0.79 11.29
CA GLY A 274 8.51 0.14 11.32
C GLY A 274 8.70 -0.85 12.47
N GLY A 275 7.65 -1.14 13.23
CA GLY A 275 7.69 -2.04 14.39
C GLY A 275 7.39 -3.49 14.06
N MET A 276 7.28 -3.85 12.78
CA MET A 276 7.05 -5.22 12.28
C MET A 276 6.08 -6.05 13.15
N MET A 277 6.57 -6.73 14.20
CA MET A 277 5.77 -7.59 15.09
C MET A 277 4.68 -6.84 15.88
N GLU A 278 4.73 -5.51 15.94
CA GLU A 278 3.65 -4.71 16.52
C GLU A 278 2.33 -4.92 15.75
N ALA A 279 2.39 -5.28 14.47
CA ALA A 279 1.21 -5.60 13.68
C ALA A 279 0.45 -6.83 14.21
N GLN A 280 1.13 -7.77 14.87
CA GLN A 280 0.54 -8.96 15.47
C GLN A 280 0.05 -8.74 16.92
N ASN A 281 0.43 -7.62 17.54
CA ASN A 281 0.10 -7.34 18.93
C ASN A 281 -1.21 -6.54 19.04
N LEU A 282 -2.26 -7.15 19.56
CA LEU A 282 -3.57 -6.52 19.73
C LEU A 282 -3.59 -5.40 20.79
N ALA A 283 -2.59 -5.35 21.69
CA ALA A 283 -2.43 -4.26 22.65
C ALA A 283 -1.80 -2.99 22.05
N ARG A 284 -1.48 -3.01 20.75
CA ARG A 284 -0.86 -1.90 20.02
C ARG A 284 -1.74 -1.44 18.86
N PRO A 285 -1.80 -0.13 18.58
CA PRO A 285 -2.57 0.39 17.44
C PRO A 285 -1.90 0.16 16.08
N ASN A 286 -0.64 -0.27 16.09
CA ASN A 286 0.24 -0.41 14.93
C ASN A 286 -0.18 -1.57 14.02
N GLY A 287 -0.28 -1.36 12.71
CA GLY A 287 -0.62 -2.40 11.73
C GLY A 287 -2.05 -2.93 11.89
N LYS A 288 -3.01 -2.01 12.01
CA LYS A 288 -4.42 -2.31 12.27
C LYS A 288 -5.35 -1.53 11.35
N ILE A 289 -6.48 -2.13 11.03
CA ILE A 289 -7.68 -1.41 10.60
C ILE A 289 -8.60 -1.29 11.82
N PHE A 290 -9.14 -0.12 12.05
CA PHE A 290 -10.08 0.20 13.12
C PHE A 290 -11.47 0.36 12.57
N ARG A 291 -12.48 0.02 13.38
CA ARG A 291 -13.89 0.41 13.19
C ARG A 291 -14.37 1.12 14.44
N LEU A 292 -14.81 2.36 14.28
CA LEU A 292 -15.46 3.15 15.34
C LEU A 292 -16.79 3.68 14.82
N HIS A 293 -17.66 4.13 15.74
CA HIS A 293 -18.74 5.02 15.33
C HIS A 293 -18.14 6.32 14.76
N ASP A 294 -18.89 7.01 13.93
CA ASP A 294 -18.46 8.27 13.29
C ASP A 294 -18.16 9.40 14.30
N ASP A 295 -18.62 9.25 15.56
CA ASP A 295 -18.29 10.11 16.70
C ASP A 295 -17.12 9.61 17.56
N GLY A 296 -16.44 8.54 17.14
CA GLY A 296 -15.28 7.98 17.83
C GLY A 296 -15.58 6.96 18.93
N LYS A 297 -16.86 6.67 19.23
CA LYS A 297 -17.20 5.63 20.20
C LYS A 297 -16.90 4.23 19.65
N VAL A 298 -16.54 3.33 20.55
CA VAL A 298 -16.26 1.93 20.20
C VAL A 298 -17.57 1.16 20.04
N PRO A 299 -17.82 0.51 18.89
CA PRO A 299 -18.96 -0.38 18.70
C PRO A 299 -18.89 -1.61 19.60
N ALA A 300 -20.02 -1.97 20.22
CA ALA A 300 -20.10 -3.11 21.14
C ALA A 300 -19.93 -4.48 20.45
N ASP A 301 -20.06 -4.52 19.13
CA ASP A 301 -19.96 -5.73 18.31
C ASP A 301 -18.60 -5.84 17.57
N ASN A 302 -17.60 -5.05 17.95
CA ASN A 302 -16.25 -5.20 17.41
C ASN A 302 -15.62 -6.54 17.81
N PRO A 303 -14.80 -7.15 16.94
CA PRO A 303 -14.28 -8.51 17.12
C PRO A 303 -13.50 -8.71 18.44
N PHE A 304 -12.81 -7.67 18.88
CA PHE A 304 -11.90 -7.76 20.03
C PHE A 304 -12.40 -6.97 21.25
N VAL A 305 -13.65 -6.46 21.24
CA VAL A 305 -14.19 -5.62 22.32
C VAL A 305 -14.22 -6.30 23.69
N SER A 306 -14.38 -7.62 23.70
CA SER A 306 -14.40 -8.42 24.94
C SER A 306 -13.02 -8.93 25.38
N ASN A 307 -11.98 -8.70 24.57
CA ASN A 307 -10.62 -9.10 24.90
C ASN A 307 -9.92 -7.99 25.72
N PRO A 308 -9.63 -8.20 27.03
CA PRO A 308 -9.02 -7.18 27.89
C PRO A 308 -7.60 -6.79 27.48
N ASP A 309 -6.91 -7.64 26.71
CA ASP A 309 -5.55 -7.41 26.22
C ASP A 309 -5.51 -6.76 24.83
N ALA A 310 -6.67 -6.42 24.25
CA ALA A 310 -6.78 -5.81 22.94
C ALA A 310 -7.32 -4.38 23.00
N ILE A 311 -6.94 -3.54 22.03
CA ILE A 311 -7.58 -2.25 21.82
C ILE A 311 -8.98 -2.49 21.22
N PRO A 312 -10.06 -2.06 21.90
CA PRO A 312 -11.44 -2.45 21.54
C PRO A 312 -11.89 -1.97 20.14
N GLY A 313 -11.27 -0.91 19.61
CA GLY A 313 -11.57 -0.37 18.28
C GLY A 313 -10.99 -1.16 17.11
N ILE A 314 -10.16 -2.16 17.35
CA ILE A 314 -9.52 -2.97 16.29
C ILE A 314 -10.59 -3.77 15.55
N TRP A 315 -10.55 -3.68 14.21
CA TRP A 315 -11.35 -4.48 13.28
C TRP A 315 -10.56 -5.65 12.71
N THR A 316 -9.32 -5.38 12.24
CA THR A 316 -8.39 -6.39 11.72
C THR A 316 -6.96 -6.05 12.14
N TYR A 317 -6.04 -7.01 12.03
CA TYR A 317 -4.65 -6.86 12.41
C TYR A 317 -3.69 -7.59 11.47
N GLY A 318 -2.38 -7.43 11.71
CA GLY A 318 -1.37 -8.06 10.86
C GLY A 318 -1.12 -7.31 9.56
N HIS A 319 -1.36 -5.99 9.53
CA HIS A 319 -1.10 -5.13 8.38
C HIS A 319 0.27 -4.46 8.47
N ARG A 320 0.91 -4.25 7.32
CA ARG A 320 2.17 -3.51 7.25
C ARG A 320 1.94 -2.01 7.08
N ASN A 321 1.43 -1.61 5.94
CA ASN A 321 1.23 -0.20 5.60
C ASN A 321 0.12 -0.05 4.55
N PRO A 322 -1.14 -0.21 4.95
CA PRO A 322 -2.26 0.05 4.06
C PRO A 322 -2.26 1.52 3.60
N GLN A 323 -2.36 1.74 2.31
CA GLN A 323 -2.35 3.06 1.68
C GLN A 323 -3.58 3.31 0.80
N GLY A 324 -4.43 2.31 0.62
CA GLY A 324 -5.74 2.39 0.02
C GLY A 324 -6.77 1.68 0.89
N LEU A 325 -7.99 2.21 0.96
CA LEU A 325 -9.14 1.57 1.60
C LEU A 325 -10.39 2.01 0.82
N ALA A 326 -11.16 1.04 0.32
CA ALA A 326 -12.37 1.32 -0.45
C ALA A 326 -13.45 0.30 -0.16
N MET A 327 -14.71 0.70 -0.34
CA MET A 327 -15.87 -0.16 -0.16
C MET A 327 -16.54 -0.42 -1.50
N ASP A 328 -16.82 -1.68 -1.80
CA ASP A 328 -17.58 -2.06 -2.98
C ASP A 328 -19.03 -1.54 -2.85
N PRO A 329 -19.48 -0.69 -3.77
CA PRO A 329 -20.82 -0.11 -3.68
C PRO A 329 -21.94 -1.12 -3.91
N ARG A 330 -21.62 -2.35 -4.39
CA ARG A 330 -22.59 -3.40 -4.70
C ARG A 330 -23.01 -4.21 -3.47
N ASP A 331 -22.06 -4.48 -2.56
CA ASP A 331 -22.29 -5.40 -1.43
C ASP A 331 -21.72 -4.91 -0.09
N GLY A 332 -21.02 -3.77 -0.09
CA GLY A 332 -20.41 -3.20 1.11
C GLY A 332 -19.12 -3.90 1.56
N ALA A 333 -18.54 -4.78 0.75
CA ALA A 333 -17.26 -5.41 1.05
C ALA A 333 -16.14 -4.36 1.04
N ILE A 334 -15.28 -4.41 2.06
CA ILE A 334 -14.15 -3.46 2.20
C ILE A 334 -12.89 -4.13 1.66
N TYR A 335 -12.14 -3.36 0.90
CA TYR A 335 -10.85 -3.76 0.34
C TYR A 335 -9.78 -2.79 0.79
N ASP A 336 -8.57 -3.29 1.03
CA ASP A 336 -7.40 -2.45 1.21
C ASP A 336 -6.30 -2.79 0.20
N THR A 337 -5.43 -1.81 -0.04
CA THR A 337 -4.14 -2.06 -0.67
C THR A 337 -3.05 -1.67 0.28
N GLU A 338 -2.08 -2.56 0.48
CA GLU A 338 -0.96 -2.31 1.36
C GLU A 338 0.41 -2.58 0.74
N HIS A 339 1.39 -1.79 1.18
CA HIS A 339 2.77 -1.98 0.75
C HIS A 339 3.37 -3.22 1.36
N GLY A 340 3.85 -4.11 0.53
CA GLY A 340 4.85 -5.11 0.91
C GLY A 340 6.24 -4.48 1.13
N PRO A 341 7.24 -5.29 1.45
CA PRO A 341 8.64 -4.89 1.30
C PRO A 341 9.05 -4.87 -0.19
N ARG A 342 10.27 -5.26 -0.57
CA ARG A 342 10.62 -5.39 -1.99
C ARG A 342 9.86 -6.58 -2.61
N GLY A 343 8.89 -6.30 -3.47
CA GLY A 343 7.85 -7.22 -3.91
C GLY A 343 6.70 -7.32 -2.88
N GLY A 344 5.57 -7.95 -3.28
CA GLY A 344 4.49 -8.31 -2.39
C GLY A 344 3.65 -7.14 -1.86
N ASP A 345 3.44 -6.09 -2.66
CA ASP A 345 2.31 -5.19 -2.45
C ASP A 345 1.02 -5.99 -2.66
N GLU A 346 -0.02 -5.72 -1.89
CA GLU A 346 -1.19 -6.58 -1.78
C GLU A 346 -2.50 -5.83 -2.02
N LEU A 347 -3.50 -6.56 -2.52
CA LEU A 347 -4.92 -6.21 -2.42
C LEU A 347 -5.59 -7.25 -1.54
N ASN A 348 -6.20 -6.81 -0.46
CA ASN A 348 -6.87 -7.67 0.51
C ASN A 348 -8.38 -7.40 0.54
N LEU A 349 -9.17 -8.46 0.79
CA LEU A 349 -10.57 -8.37 1.21
C LEU A 349 -10.60 -8.31 2.74
N ILE A 350 -11.18 -7.25 3.30
CA ILE A 350 -11.16 -7.01 4.73
C ILE A 350 -12.37 -7.62 5.43
N GLU A 351 -12.12 -8.59 6.30
CA GLU A 351 -13.13 -9.29 7.09
C GLU A 351 -12.86 -9.14 8.60
N PRO A 352 -13.92 -9.01 9.43
CA PRO A 352 -13.77 -8.72 10.86
C PRO A 352 -12.98 -9.82 11.60
N GLY A 353 -12.07 -9.39 12.49
CA GLY A 353 -11.31 -10.27 13.37
C GLY A 353 -10.13 -10.99 12.71
N LYS A 354 -9.91 -10.80 11.42
CA LYS A 354 -8.90 -11.51 10.65
C LYS A 354 -7.49 -10.95 10.82
N ASN A 355 -6.50 -11.84 10.67
CA ASN A 355 -5.07 -11.56 10.69
C ASN A 355 -4.50 -11.59 9.27
N TYR A 356 -3.96 -10.47 8.78
CA TYR A 356 -3.37 -10.33 7.45
C TYR A 356 -1.88 -10.67 7.39
N GLY A 357 -1.35 -11.24 8.46
CA GLY A 357 -0.14 -12.04 8.50
C GLY A 357 1.19 -11.29 8.63
N TRP A 358 1.27 -10.00 8.31
CA TRP A 358 2.52 -9.26 8.45
C TRP A 358 3.02 -9.24 9.91
N PRO A 359 4.33 -9.48 10.18
CA PRO A 359 5.41 -9.87 9.26
C PRO A 359 5.69 -11.38 9.25
N VAL A 360 4.77 -12.20 9.75
CA VAL A 360 4.93 -13.67 9.86
C VAL A 360 4.92 -14.34 8.49
N ILE A 361 4.05 -13.84 7.60
CA ILE A 361 4.03 -14.22 6.18
C ILE A 361 4.26 -12.96 5.32
N THR A 362 4.84 -13.14 4.14
CA THR A 362 4.99 -12.08 3.14
C THR A 362 5.34 -12.64 1.77
N HIS A 363 4.94 -11.94 0.71
CA HIS A 363 5.32 -12.22 -0.67
C HIS A 363 6.56 -11.43 -1.12
N GLY A 364 7.22 -10.68 -0.22
CA GLY A 364 8.37 -9.83 -0.53
C GLY A 364 9.67 -10.25 0.18
N MET A 365 10.76 -9.54 -0.13
CA MET A 365 12.08 -9.64 0.52
C MET A 365 12.53 -8.28 1.02
N ASN A 366 13.64 -8.19 1.77
CA ASN A 366 14.19 -6.92 2.21
C ASN A 366 14.57 -6.02 1.02
N TYR A 367 14.49 -4.69 1.18
CA TYR A 367 14.80 -3.73 0.10
C TYR A 367 16.22 -3.82 -0.41
N ASP A 368 17.17 -4.23 0.43
CA ASP A 368 18.57 -4.44 0.06
C ASP A 368 18.84 -5.77 -0.69
N GLY A 369 17.79 -6.58 -0.91
CA GLY A 369 17.88 -7.87 -1.56
C GLY A 369 18.29 -9.01 -0.64
N THR A 370 18.38 -8.79 0.68
CA THR A 370 18.58 -9.89 1.62
C THR A 370 17.28 -10.67 1.85
N PRO A 371 17.38 -11.99 2.11
CA PRO A 371 16.21 -12.80 2.44
C PRO A 371 15.44 -12.27 3.64
N MET A 372 14.13 -12.49 3.63
CA MET A 372 13.23 -12.15 4.72
C MET A 372 12.54 -13.43 5.22
N VAL A 373 11.22 -13.44 5.30
CA VAL A 373 10.45 -14.60 5.75
C VAL A 373 10.39 -15.69 4.67
N GLY A 374 10.57 -16.95 5.06
CA GLY A 374 10.59 -18.09 4.13
C GLY A 374 9.22 -18.68 3.80
N ILE A 375 8.13 -18.13 4.35
CA ILE A 375 6.76 -18.60 4.14
C ILE A 375 5.86 -17.50 3.66
N THR A 376 4.90 -17.86 2.80
CA THR A 376 3.92 -16.94 2.21
C THR A 376 2.51 -17.16 2.74
N GLU A 377 2.28 -18.32 3.37
CA GLU A 377 0.98 -18.68 3.93
C GLU A 377 1.16 -19.37 5.29
N LYS A 378 0.17 -19.19 6.16
CA LYS A 378 0.09 -19.83 7.47
C LYS A 378 -1.36 -19.93 7.89
N GLU A 379 -1.74 -21.05 8.51
CA GLU A 379 -3.07 -21.23 9.08
C GLU A 379 -3.44 -20.10 10.05
N GLY A 380 -4.65 -19.55 9.92
CA GLY A 380 -5.14 -18.42 10.71
C GLY A 380 -4.66 -17.05 10.22
N MET A 381 -4.00 -16.98 9.07
CA MET A 381 -3.61 -15.75 8.39
C MET A 381 -4.20 -15.68 7.00
N GLU A 382 -4.81 -14.53 6.67
CA GLU A 382 -5.49 -14.33 5.40
C GLU A 382 -4.47 -14.15 4.27
N GLN A 383 -4.88 -14.57 3.07
CA GLN A 383 -4.10 -14.40 1.86
C GLN A 383 -4.65 -13.24 1.04
N PRO A 384 -3.78 -12.44 0.38
CA PRO A 384 -4.24 -11.39 -0.51
C PRO A 384 -5.01 -11.97 -1.71
N LEU A 385 -5.96 -11.21 -2.24
CA LEU A 385 -6.65 -11.55 -3.49
C LEU A 385 -5.69 -11.52 -4.67
N ILE A 386 -4.74 -10.61 -4.64
CA ILE A 386 -3.64 -10.47 -5.58
C ILE A 386 -2.46 -9.77 -4.88
N PHE A 387 -1.25 -10.12 -5.28
CA PHE A 387 -0.04 -9.38 -4.91
C PHE A 387 0.78 -9.04 -6.15
N TRP A 388 1.64 -8.03 -6.03
CA TRP A 388 2.46 -7.54 -7.15
C TRP A 388 3.94 -7.73 -6.87
N VAL A 389 4.61 -8.46 -7.78
CA VAL A 389 6.06 -8.57 -7.84
C VAL A 389 6.50 -8.22 -9.28
N PRO A 390 7.25 -7.14 -9.47
CA PRO A 390 7.75 -6.19 -8.46
C PRO A 390 6.65 -5.33 -7.86
N SER A 391 6.89 -4.78 -6.66
CA SER A 391 6.03 -3.79 -6.03
C SER A 391 5.75 -2.61 -6.94
N ILE A 392 4.49 -2.15 -6.97
CA ILE A 392 4.07 -0.93 -7.68
C ILE A 392 4.04 0.29 -6.75
N ALA A 393 4.22 0.06 -5.45
CA ALA A 393 4.00 0.97 -4.33
C ALA A 393 2.55 1.49 -4.35
N VAL A 394 1.63 0.59 -4.03
CA VAL A 394 0.18 0.83 -4.03
C VAL A 394 -0.20 2.07 -3.19
N CYS A 395 -1.19 2.82 -3.65
CA CYS A 395 -1.71 3.99 -2.96
C CYS A 395 -3.19 4.16 -3.30
N GLY A 396 -3.74 5.35 -3.31
CA GLY A 396 -5.14 5.64 -3.55
C GLY A 396 -5.97 4.51 -4.16
N LEU A 397 -7.10 4.19 -3.55
CA LEU A 397 -7.98 3.09 -3.92
C LEU A 397 -9.41 3.59 -4.00
N ASP A 398 -10.10 3.34 -5.12
CA ASP A 398 -11.50 3.75 -5.28
C ASP A 398 -12.26 2.80 -6.20
N PHE A 399 -13.50 2.48 -5.87
CA PHE A 399 -14.43 1.85 -6.80
C PHE A 399 -15.04 2.91 -7.70
N TYR A 400 -14.86 2.79 -9.00
CA TYR A 400 -15.44 3.74 -9.92
C TYR A 400 -16.97 3.65 -9.94
N THR A 401 -17.62 4.69 -9.43
CA THR A 401 -19.08 4.76 -9.32
C THR A 401 -19.73 5.73 -10.35
N GLY A 402 -18.89 6.42 -11.11
CA GLY A 402 -19.33 7.41 -12.10
C GLY A 402 -20.06 6.84 -13.31
N ASP A 403 -20.52 7.71 -14.18
CA ASP A 403 -21.23 7.40 -15.42
C ASP A 403 -20.44 7.74 -16.71
N LYS A 404 -19.32 8.44 -16.58
CA LYS A 404 -18.51 8.89 -17.74
C LYS A 404 -17.75 7.75 -18.41
N PHE A 405 -17.46 6.69 -17.67
CA PHE A 405 -16.81 5.46 -18.15
C PHE A 405 -17.67 4.23 -17.81
N PRO A 406 -18.83 4.06 -18.47
CA PRO A 406 -19.84 3.09 -18.04
C PRO A 406 -19.35 1.63 -18.01
N LYS A 407 -18.39 1.25 -18.87
CA LYS A 407 -17.81 -0.11 -18.86
C LYS A 407 -16.81 -0.33 -17.71
N TRP A 408 -16.39 0.74 -17.03
CA TRP A 408 -15.55 0.67 -15.81
C TRP A 408 -16.37 0.74 -14.52
N LYS A 409 -17.68 0.89 -14.62
CA LYS A 409 -18.54 1.02 -13.44
C LYS A 409 -18.38 -0.17 -12.51
N ASN A 410 -18.12 0.13 -11.24
CA ASN A 410 -17.79 -0.81 -10.14
C ASN A 410 -16.48 -1.58 -10.33
N ASP A 411 -15.62 -1.22 -11.28
CA ASP A 411 -14.24 -1.68 -11.28
C ASP A 411 -13.42 -0.92 -10.22
N LEU A 412 -12.42 -1.57 -9.65
CA LEU A 412 -11.55 -1.01 -8.62
C LEU A 412 -10.34 -0.34 -9.28
N LEU A 413 -10.07 0.90 -8.92
CA LEU A 413 -8.93 1.68 -9.38
C LEU A 413 -7.84 1.68 -8.30
N VAL A 414 -6.65 1.21 -8.65
CA VAL A 414 -5.50 1.10 -7.75
C VAL A 414 -4.38 2.01 -8.24
N GLY A 415 -4.04 3.03 -7.47
CA GLY A 415 -2.91 3.92 -7.74
C GLY A 415 -1.58 3.28 -7.36
N GLY A 416 -0.54 3.52 -8.18
CA GLY A 416 0.84 3.08 -7.93
C GLY A 416 1.82 4.26 -7.93
N LEU A 417 2.56 4.42 -6.83
CA LEU A 417 3.53 5.51 -6.68
C LEU A 417 4.81 5.29 -7.50
N VAL A 418 5.46 4.14 -7.32
CA VAL A 418 6.77 3.87 -7.94
C VAL A 418 6.61 3.61 -9.43
N LYS A 419 5.60 2.86 -9.81
CA LYS A 419 5.35 2.55 -11.21
C LYS A 419 4.59 3.65 -11.95
N GLN A 420 4.16 4.72 -11.24
CA GLN A 420 3.44 5.88 -11.80
C GLN A 420 2.24 5.44 -12.65
N GLU A 421 1.38 4.60 -12.07
CA GLU A 421 0.31 3.95 -12.80
C GLU A 421 -1.02 3.92 -12.04
N ILE A 422 -2.11 3.72 -12.78
CA ILE A 422 -3.38 3.27 -12.22
C ILE A 422 -3.70 1.94 -12.89
N ARG A 423 -3.98 0.94 -12.06
CA ARG A 423 -4.55 -0.33 -12.49
C ARG A 423 -6.04 -0.35 -12.26
N ARG A 424 -6.78 -0.73 -13.28
CA ARG A 424 -8.19 -1.06 -13.20
C ARG A 424 -8.31 -2.56 -12.97
N LEU A 425 -8.98 -2.93 -11.91
CA LEU A 425 -9.24 -4.32 -11.57
C LEU A 425 -10.73 -4.59 -11.63
N ARG A 426 -11.13 -5.64 -12.31
CA ARG A 426 -12.49 -6.14 -12.25
C ARG A 426 -12.63 -7.14 -11.12
N ILE A 427 -13.58 -6.86 -10.23
CA ILE A 427 -13.91 -7.71 -9.09
C ILE A 427 -15.25 -8.38 -9.34
N GLU A 428 -15.26 -9.72 -9.35
CA GLU A 428 -16.47 -10.54 -9.44
C GLU A 428 -16.45 -11.61 -8.35
N ASN A 429 -17.55 -11.74 -7.61
CA ASN A 429 -17.64 -12.69 -6.49
C ASN A 429 -16.44 -12.57 -5.52
N LYS A 430 -16.03 -11.34 -5.20
CA LYS A 430 -14.89 -11.02 -4.32
C LYS A 430 -13.53 -11.55 -4.82
N LYS A 431 -13.38 -11.75 -6.12
CA LYS A 431 -12.13 -12.19 -6.77
C LYS A 431 -11.73 -11.21 -7.87
N VAL A 432 -10.45 -11.02 -8.05
CA VAL A 432 -9.90 -10.26 -9.18
C VAL A 432 -9.95 -11.17 -10.42
N VAL A 433 -10.78 -10.80 -11.41
CA VAL A 433 -10.94 -11.58 -12.65
C VAL A 433 -10.15 -10.99 -13.82
N SER A 434 -9.82 -9.71 -13.78
CA SER A 434 -8.93 -9.08 -14.76
C SER A 434 -8.26 -7.84 -14.18
N GLN A 435 -7.11 -7.46 -14.75
CA GLN A 435 -6.43 -6.20 -14.46
C GLN A 435 -5.87 -5.58 -15.74
N GLU A 436 -5.91 -4.25 -15.81
CA GLU A 436 -5.38 -3.44 -16.91
C GLU A 436 -4.67 -2.21 -16.36
N ILE A 437 -3.54 -1.82 -16.96
CA ILE A 437 -2.89 -0.53 -16.67
C ILE A 437 -3.55 0.53 -17.55
N ILE A 438 -4.38 1.36 -16.95
CA ILE A 438 -5.14 2.39 -17.67
C ILE A 438 -4.46 3.77 -17.67
N PHE A 439 -3.46 3.99 -16.82
CA PHE A 439 -2.75 5.28 -16.68
C PHE A 439 -1.29 4.99 -16.37
N LYS A 440 -0.33 5.68 -17.00
CA LYS A 440 1.11 5.39 -16.85
C LYS A 440 1.98 6.61 -17.15
N ASN A 441 3.15 6.69 -16.48
CA ASN A 441 4.23 7.63 -16.79
C ASN A 441 3.88 9.13 -16.64
N PHE A 442 2.92 9.50 -15.79
CA PHE A 442 2.48 10.88 -15.62
C PHE A 442 2.83 11.50 -14.26
N GLY A 443 3.33 10.73 -13.34
CA GLY A 443 3.66 11.09 -11.96
C GLY A 443 3.30 9.98 -11.00
N ARG A 444 3.81 10.06 -9.79
CA ARG A 444 3.51 9.10 -8.72
C ARG A 444 2.05 9.27 -8.31
N VAL A 445 1.19 8.31 -8.62
CA VAL A 445 -0.24 8.38 -8.28
C VAL A 445 -0.40 8.26 -6.76
N ARG A 446 -0.78 9.37 -6.14
CA ARG A 446 -0.97 9.43 -4.68
C ARG A 446 -2.40 9.13 -4.30
N ASP A 447 -3.35 9.65 -5.07
CA ASP A 447 -4.77 9.42 -4.86
C ASP A 447 -5.52 9.29 -6.17
N VAL A 448 -6.55 8.49 -6.17
CA VAL A 448 -7.51 8.33 -7.26
C VAL A 448 -8.90 8.31 -6.65
N ALA A 449 -9.81 9.11 -7.20
CA ALA A 449 -11.16 9.23 -6.66
C ALA A 449 -12.19 9.54 -7.76
N THR A 450 -13.36 8.97 -7.64
CA THR A 450 -14.52 9.32 -8.49
C THR A 450 -15.13 10.62 -8.01
N GLY A 451 -15.15 11.64 -8.88
CA GLY A 451 -15.83 12.90 -8.61
C GLY A 451 -17.34 12.78 -8.71
N PRO A 452 -18.10 13.70 -8.07
CA PRO A 452 -19.57 13.73 -8.16
C PRO A 452 -20.07 14.01 -9.58
N ASP A 453 -19.20 14.52 -10.45
CA ASP A 453 -19.45 14.74 -11.88
C ASP A 453 -19.19 13.48 -12.75
N GLY A 454 -18.83 12.36 -12.11
CA GLY A 454 -18.57 11.08 -12.75
C GLY A 454 -17.19 10.93 -13.38
N PHE A 455 -16.32 11.95 -13.31
CA PHE A 455 -14.94 11.84 -13.79
C PHE A 455 -14.02 11.19 -12.73
N ILE A 456 -12.88 10.66 -13.19
CA ILE A 456 -11.83 10.10 -12.33
C ILE A 456 -10.79 11.19 -12.09
N TYR A 457 -10.63 11.58 -10.84
CA TYR A 457 -9.65 12.56 -10.37
C TYR A 457 -8.41 11.88 -9.85
N ILE A 458 -7.25 12.47 -10.13
CA ILE A 458 -5.95 11.89 -9.82
C ILE A 458 -5.06 12.97 -9.21
N LEU A 459 -4.54 12.69 -8.02
CA LEU A 459 -3.45 13.46 -7.42
C LEU A 459 -2.12 12.77 -7.70
N THR A 460 -1.14 13.53 -8.16
CA THR A 460 0.21 13.01 -8.40
C THR A 460 1.25 13.73 -7.54
N ASN A 461 2.32 13.00 -7.16
CA ASN A 461 3.51 13.54 -6.51
C ASN A 461 4.72 13.51 -7.43
N GLY A 462 5.72 14.36 -7.10
CA GLY A 462 6.94 14.52 -7.90
C GLY A 462 6.76 15.47 -9.10
N GLN A 463 5.56 15.54 -9.61
CA GLN A 463 4.95 16.61 -10.37
C GLN A 463 3.59 16.80 -9.70
N ASP A 464 3.54 17.63 -8.67
CA ASP A 464 2.41 17.81 -7.79
C ASP A 464 1.23 18.45 -8.54
N ARG A 465 0.25 17.63 -8.93
CA ARG A 465 -0.84 18.02 -9.82
C ARG A 465 -2.16 17.43 -9.38
N LEU A 466 -3.23 18.14 -9.74
CA LEU A 466 -4.58 17.60 -9.82
C LEU A 466 -4.96 17.52 -11.30
N VAL A 467 -5.24 16.31 -11.76
CA VAL A 467 -5.79 16.06 -13.11
C VAL A 467 -7.06 15.23 -13.01
N ARG A 468 -7.85 15.21 -14.09
CA ARG A 468 -8.96 14.26 -14.24
C ARG A 468 -8.94 13.60 -15.60
N MET A 469 -9.42 12.37 -15.65
CA MET A 469 -9.71 11.66 -16.89
C MET A 469 -11.07 12.13 -17.44
N ILE A 470 -11.08 12.45 -18.73
CA ILE A 470 -12.30 12.78 -19.47
C ILE A 470 -12.43 11.81 -20.66
N PRO A 471 -13.62 11.31 -21.02
CA PRO A 471 -13.78 10.47 -22.19
C PRO A 471 -13.23 11.14 -23.45
N ALA A 472 -12.62 10.37 -24.34
CA ALA A 472 -11.97 10.90 -25.56
C ALA A 472 -12.95 11.25 -26.67
N GLY A 473 -14.11 11.62 -26.35
CA GLY A 473 -15.14 12.10 -27.23
C GLY A 473 -16.25 11.08 -27.42
N ASP A 474 -17.37 11.63 -27.33
CA ASP A 474 -18.52 11.30 -28.15
C ASP A 474 -18.54 12.26 -29.32
#